data_60241eddadbd7ee9b54ccc50a1e68c2a
#
_entry.id   60241eddadbd7ee9b54ccc50a1e68c2a
#
_cell.length_a   1.000
_cell.length_b   1.000
_cell.length_c   1.000
_cell.angle_alpha   90.00
_cell.angle_beta   90.00
_cell.angle_gamma   90.00
#
_symmetry.space_group_name_H-M   'P 1'
#
loop_
_entity.id
_entity.type
_entity.pdbx_description
1 polymer ?
#
loop_
_entity_poly.entity_id
_entity_poly.type
_entity_poly.pdbx_seq_one_letter_code
_entity_poly.pdbx_strand_id
1 'polypeptide(L)' 'MQHTIDQEAMPTLRTFCEQSIVEAFRERVAMMIYDGGLSEFDATRAAYFELRRAGGSVPTAVSEEWKRVGRLTQ' A
#
# COMPACT_ATOMS: atom_id res chain seq x y z
N MET A 1 31.22 1.88 13.12
CA MET A 1 31.31 1.24 12.00
C MET A 1 30.11 0.67 11.52
N GLN A 2 29.44 -0.09 12.23
CA GLN A 2 28.25 -0.57 11.77
C GLN A 2 27.30 0.44 11.39
N HIS A 3 27.35 1.59 12.02
CA HIS A 3 26.36 2.56 11.67
C HIS A 3 26.53 3.12 10.31
N THR A 4 27.69 3.17 9.78
CA THR A 4 27.90 3.64 8.43
C THR A 4 27.20 2.72 7.45
N ILE A 5 27.33 1.43 7.66
CA ILE A 5 26.70 0.46 6.80
C ILE A 5 25.20 0.56 6.92
N ASP A 6 24.71 0.71 8.13
CA ASP A 6 23.28 0.82 8.35
C ASP A 6 22.71 2.04 7.65
N GLN A 7 23.42 3.14 7.68
CA GLN A 7 22.94 4.34 7.02
C GLN A 7 22.82 4.17 5.54
N GLU A 8 23.75 3.46 4.94
CA GLU A 8 23.67 3.21 3.51
C GLU A 8 22.56 2.24 3.16
N ALA A 9 22.29 1.30 4.02
CA ALA A 9 21.27 0.32 3.79
C ALA A 9 19.88 0.80 4.14
N MET A 10 19.79 1.79 5.04
CA MET A 10 18.49 2.24 5.50
C MET A 10 17.85 3.16 4.50
N PRO A 11 16.55 3.01 4.27
CA PRO A 11 15.85 3.93 3.39
C PRO A 11 15.76 5.31 4.04
N THR A 12 15.52 6.32 3.24
CA THR A 12 15.26 7.65 3.76
C THR A 12 13.96 7.60 4.56
N LEU A 13 13.76 8.61 5.39
CA LEU A 13 12.55 8.68 6.18
C LEU A 13 11.32 8.67 5.28
N ARG A 14 11.37 9.37 4.17
CA ARG A 14 10.26 9.42 3.24
C ARG A 14 9.96 8.03 2.67
N THR A 15 11.01 7.31 2.25
CA THR A 15 10.84 5.98 1.72
C THR A 15 10.28 5.03 2.76
N PHE A 16 10.74 5.16 3.99
CA PHE A 16 10.25 4.35 5.08
C PHE A 16 8.76 4.58 5.31
N CYS A 17 8.33 5.83 5.30
CA CYS A 17 6.93 6.16 5.48
C CYS A 17 6.08 5.61 4.33
N GLU A 18 6.60 5.70 3.10
CA GLU A 18 5.88 5.15 1.97
C GLU A 18 5.72 3.64 2.08
N GLN A 19 6.78 2.96 2.53
CA GLN A 19 6.71 1.52 2.71
C GLN A 19 5.69 1.15 3.78
N SER A 20 5.62 1.92 4.84
CA SER A 20 4.64 1.67 5.89
C SER A 20 3.22 1.82 5.36
N ILE A 21 3.00 2.82 4.53
CA ILE A 21 1.68 3.03 3.93
C ILE A 21 1.33 1.86 3.02
N VAL A 22 2.29 1.40 2.23
CA VAL A 22 2.04 0.28 1.33
C VAL A 22 1.68 -0.98 2.12
N GLU A 23 2.41 -1.24 3.20
CA GLU A 23 2.15 -2.41 4.02
C GLU A 23 0.79 -2.33 4.69
N ALA A 24 0.44 -1.17 5.22
CA ALA A 24 -0.85 -0.98 5.85
C ALA A 24 -1.97 -1.15 4.81
N PHE A 25 -1.76 -0.66 3.60
CA PHE A 25 -2.72 -0.81 2.53
C PHE A 25 -2.94 -2.30 2.22
N ARG A 26 -1.87 -3.06 2.09
CA ARG A 26 -1.96 -4.48 1.80
C ARG A 26 -2.68 -5.24 2.90
N GLU A 27 -2.38 -4.91 4.15
CA GLU A 27 -3.06 -5.54 5.27
C GLU A 27 -4.54 -5.22 5.27
N ARG A 28 -4.89 -3.98 4.97
CA ARG A 28 -6.28 -3.58 4.93
C ARG A 28 -7.04 -4.33 3.85
N VAL A 29 -6.43 -4.45 2.67
CA VAL A 29 -7.04 -5.22 1.59
C VAL A 29 -7.25 -6.67 2.01
N ALA A 30 -6.23 -7.27 2.61
CA ALA A 30 -6.33 -8.66 3.05
C ALA A 30 -7.46 -8.84 4.06
N MET A 31 -7.59 -7.93 5.01
CA MET A 31 -8.65 -8.02 5.99
C MET A 31 -10.02 -7.92 5.35
N MET A 32 -10.17 -7.04 4.39
CA MET A 32 -11.44 -6.88 3.70
C MET A 32 -11.82 -8.14 2.92
N ILE A 33 -10.83 -8.82 2.39
CA ILE A 33 -11.09 -10.06 1.66
C ILE A 33 -11.43 -11.19 2.62
N TYR A 34 -10.57 -11.42 3.61
CA TYR A 34 -10.69 -12.59 4.46
C TYR A 34 -11.75 -12.45 5.54
N ASP A 35 -11.86 -11.26 6.14
CA ASP A 35 -12.82 -11.02 7.19
C ASP A 35 -14.11 -10.44 6.65
N GLY A 36 -14.02 -9.60 5.64
CA GLY A 36 -15.18 -8.92 5.09
C GLY A 36 -15.84 -9.61 3.92
N GLY A 37 -15.19 -10.60 3.35
CA GLY A 37 -15.78 -11.34 2.23
C GLY A 37 -15.80 -10.57 0.92
N LEU A 38 -15.03 -9.48 0.80
CA LEU A 38 -15.01 -8.71 -0.42
C LEU A 38 -14.13 -9.38 -1.47
N SER A 39 -14.43 -9.11 -2.73
CA SER A 39 -13.54 -9.55 -3.82
C SER A 39 -12.25 -8.72 -3.78
N GLU A 40 -11.25 -9.22 -4.48
CA GLU A 40 -9.99 -8.48 -4.54
C GLU A 40 -10.20 -7.09 -5.12
N PHE A 41 -11.02 -6.98 -6.15
CA PHE A 41 -11.30 -5.67 -6.75
C PHE A 41 -11.97 -4.73 -5.76
N ASP A 42 -13.02 -5.20 -5.09
CA ASP A 42 -13.76 -4.35 -4.16
C ASP A 42 -12.92 -3.96 -2.96
N ALA A 43 -12.12 -4.90 -2.44
CA ALA A 43 -11.27 -4.63 -1.30
C ALA A 43 -10.18 -3.61 -1.66
N THR A 44 -9.55 -3.81 -2.82
CA THR A 44 -8.50 -2.88 -3.25
C THR A 44 -9.07 -1.50 -3.51
N ARG A 45 -10.25 -1.44 -4.14
CA ARG A 45 -10.90 -0.18 -4.41
C ARG A 45 -11.22 0.56 -3.12
N ALA A 46 -11.80 -0.12 -2.16
CA ALA A 46 -12.17 0.51 -0.90
C ALA A 46 -10.95 1.02 -0.14
N ALA A 47 -9.90 0.20 -0.07
CA ALA A 47 -8.67 0.61 0.61
C ALA A 47 -8.00 1.77 -0.10
N TYR A 48 -8.02 1.76 -1.44
CA TYR A 48 -7.42 2.84 -2.22
C TYR A 48 -8.13 4.17 -1.94
N PHE A 49 -9.47 4.15 -1.92
CA PHE A 49 -10.22 5.38 -1.67
C PHE A 49 -10.11 5.83 -0.22
N GLU A 50 -9.97 4.91 0.73
CA GLU A 50 -9.71 5.29 2.10
C GLU A 50 -8.38 6.06 2.20
N LEU A 51 -7.37 5.57 1.50
CA LEU A 51 -6.07 6.20 1.52
C LEU A 51 -6.13 7.59 0.89
N ARG A 52 -6.83 7.72 -0.22
CA ARG A 52 -6.98 9.02 -0.86
C ARG A 52 -7.75 10.00 0.02
N ARG A 53 -8.77 9.51 0.71
CA ARG A 53 -9.59 10.36 1.56
C ARG A 53 -8.80 10.87 2.75
N ALA A 54 -7.76 10.12 3.17
CA ALA A 54 -6.92 10.54 4.27
C ALA A 54 -6.07 11.76 3.93
N GLY A 55 -5.97 12.10 2.64
CA GLY A 55 -5.35 13.36 2.26
C GLY A 55 -3.86 13.31 2.03
N GLY A 56 -3.25 12.16 2.10
CA GLY A 56 -1.83 12.04 1.86
C GLY A 56 -1.50 11.68 0.42
N SER A 57 -0.21 11.63 0.12
CA SER A 57 0.24 11.15 -1.17
C SER A 57 0.01 9.65 -1.26
N VAL A 58 -0.40 9.19 -2.42
CA VAL A 58 -0.58 7.76 -2.65
C VAL A 58 0.72 7.22 -3.23
N PRO A 59 1.37 6.26 -2.56
CA PRO A 59 2.60 5.69 -3.09
C PRO A 59 2.37 5.03 -4.44
N THR A 60 3.40 5.06 -5.27
CA THR A 60 3.32 4.47 -6.60
C THR A 60 2.90 3.01 -6.55
N ALA A 61 3.42 2.25 -5.58
CA ALA A 61 3.09 0.83 -5.47
C ALA A 61 1.60 0.61 -5.26
N VAL A 62 0.94 1.49 -4.51
CA VAL A 62 -0.49 1.39 -4.28
C VAL A 62 -1.26 1.70 -5.57
N SER A 63 -0.86 2.74 -6.28
CA SER A 63 -1.49 3.08 -7.54
C SER A 63 -1.34 1.98 -8.56
N GLU A 64 -0.17 1.35 -8.60
CA GLU A 64 0.08 0.25 -9.52
C GLU A 64 -0.79 -0.95 -9.19
N GLU A 65 -0.96 -1.23 -7.92
CA GLU A 65 -1.82 -2.32 -7.50
C GLU A 65 -3.27 -2.06 -7.89
N TRP A 66 -3.74 -0.84 -7.71
CA TRP A 66 -5.09 -0.49 -8.11
C TRP A 66 -5.28 -0.68 -9.62
N LYS A 67 -4.30 -0.25 -10.42
CA LYS A 67 -4.38 -0.42 -11.86
C LYS A 67 -4.36 -1.90 -12.26
N ARG A 68 -3.53 -2.70 -11.57
CA ARG A 68 -3.44 -4.12 -11.87
C ARG A 68 -4.78 -4.81 -11.64
N VAL A 69 -5.39 -4.52 -10.50
CA VAL A 69 -6.66 -5.16 -10.15
C VAL A 69 -7.76 -4.72 -11.12
N GLY A 70 -7.75 -3.47 -11.53
CA GLY A 70 -8.72 -2.99 -12.51
C GLY A 70 -8.60 -3.71 -13.83
N ARG A 71 -7.36 -4.01 -14.26
CA ARG A 71 -7.18 -4.74 -15.51
C ARG A 71 -7.66 -6.18 -15.41
N LEU A 72 -7.51 -6.79 -14.23
CA LEU A 72 -7.97 -8.15 -14.06
C LEU A 72 -9.48 -8.26 -14.12
N THR A 73 -10.16 -7.21 -13.69
CA THR A 73 -11.62 -7.24 -13.63
C THR A 73 -12.26 -7.03 -15.00
N GLN A 74 -11.53 -6.38 -15.87
CA GLN A 74 -12.01 -6.22 -17.22
C GLN A 74 -11.72 -7.46 -18.03
#